data_68d096e8364c7905aa71f4755341a273
#
_entry.id   68d096e8364c7905aa71f4755341a273
#
_cell.length_a   1.000
_cell.length_b   1.000
_cell.length_c   1.000
_cell.angle_alpha   90.00
_cell.angle_beta   90.00
_cell.angle_gamma   90.00
#
_symmetry.space_group_name_H-M   'P 1'
#
loop_
_entity.id
_entity.type
_entity.pdbx_description
1 polymer ?
#
loop_
_entity_poly.entity_id
_entity_poly.type
_entity_poly.pdbx_seq_one_letter_code
_entity_poly.pdbx_strand_id
1 'polypeptide(L)'
;LEHTMNIDVPGTGIAFTIPVSSIGGKRALQFLTEDQDFQIGEETTLKDTKYELLIVIANQGYSGLIMDAARSENAGGGTVIHAKGTGMERAEQFLGVSLAAEKEMVLIVIKREDKNRIMRAIMDQAGTASKARSVILSLPVTSTAGLRLLEDEEPEAGIEE
;
A
#
# COMPACT_ATOMS: atom_id res chain seq x y z
N LEU A 1 9.27 12.46 -13.31
CA LEU A 1 9.31 10.99 -13.18
C LEU A 1 8.72 10.31 -14.41
N GLU A 2 7.53 10.70 -14.91
CA GLU A 2 6.86 10.07 -16.06
C GLU A 2 7.76 9.98 -17.29
N HIS A 3 8.34 11.12 -17.72
CA HIS A 3 9.18 11.17 -18.93
C HIS A 3 10.59 10.57 -18.77
N THR A 4 11.12 10.50 -17.56
CA THR A 4 12.50 10.03 -17.33
C THR A 4 12.55 8.53 -17.04
N MET A 5 11.51 7.99 -16.44
CA MET A 5 11.46 6.60 -15.97
C MET A 5 10.49 5.73 -16.78
N ASN A 6 9.80 6.29 -17.78
CA ASN A 6 8.76 5.62 -18.58
C ASN A 6 7.75 4.89 -17.70
N ILE A 7 7.36 5.51 -16.61
CA ILE A 7 6.52 4.87 -15.59
C ILE A 7 5.08 4.64 -16.06
N ASP A 8 4.70 5.24 -17.17
CA ASP A 8 3.46 5.09 -17.93
C ASP A 8 3.40 3.79 -18.74
N VAL A 9 4.54 3.12 -18.96
CA VAL A 9 4.59 1.82 -19.63
C VAL A 9 4.16 0.71 -18.67
N PRO A 10 3.22 -0.18 -19.05
CA PRO A 10 2.78 -1.30 -18.21
C PRO A 10 3.93 -2.16 -17.72
N GLY A 11 3.98 -2.44 -16.42
CA GLY A 11 4.99 -3.30 -15.80
C GLY A 11 6.29 -2.62 -15.41
N THR A 12 6.46 -1.31 -15.68
CA THR A 12 7.67 -0.58 -15.27
C THR A 12 7.65 -0.11 -13.82
N GLY A 13 6.46 0.12 -13.26
CA GLY A 13 6.32 0.49 -11.86
C GLY A 13 5.09 1.36 -11.60
N ILE A 14 4.91 1.69 -10.33
CA ILE A 14 3.89 2.63 -9.87
C ILE A 14 4.52 3.59 -8.86
N ALA A 15 4.21 4.88 -8.96
CA ALA A 15 4.56 5.87 -7.97
C ALA A 15 3.29 6.50 -7.38
N PHE A 16 3.31 6.78 -6.10
CA PHE A 16 2.22 7.47 -5.41
C PHE A 16 2.78 8.33 -4.28
N THR A 17 2.09 9.39 -3.92
CA THR A 17 2.46 10.26 -2.81
C THR A 17 1.47 10.13 -1.66
N ILE A 18 2.01 10.09 -0.45
CA ILE A 18 1.25 10.02 0.80
C ILE A 18 1.72 11.18 1.67
N PRO A 19 0.81 11.94 2.29
CA PRO A 19 1.20 12.98 3.23
C PRO A 19 1.81 12.37 4.49
N VAL A 20 2.92 12.94 4.95
CA VAL A 20 3.59 12.53 6.18
C VAL A 20 3.22 13.52 7.29
N SER A 21 2.56 13.04 8.35
CA SER A 21 2.13 13.88 9.47
C SER A 21 3.27 14.22 10.43
N SER A 22 4.26 13.33 10.59
CA SER A 22 5.40 13.57 11.48
C SER A 22 6.65 12.82 11.02
N ILE A 23 7.83 13.39 11.30
CA ILE A 23 9.13 12.79 10.99
C ILE A 23 9.96 12.72 12.26
N GLY A 24 10.36 11.51 12.66
CA GLY A 24 11.40 11.28 13.67
C GLY A 24 12.80 11.30 13.05
N GLY A 25 13.84 11.54 13.86
CA GLY A 25 15.23 11.53 13.37
C GLY A 25 15.60 12.73 12.48
N LYS A 26 15.08 13.90 12.77
CA LYS A 26 15.23 15.14 11.98
C LYS A 26 16.66 15.43 11.52
N ARG A 27 17.68 15.16 12.37
CA ARG A 27 19.10 15.38 12.00
C ARG A 27 19.57 14.46 10.87
N ALA A 28 19.11 13.21 10.85
CA ALA A 28 19.48 12.25 9.83
C ALA A 28 18.81 12.54 8.49
N LEU A 29 17.68 13.24 8.51
CA LEU A 29 16.89 13.62 7.34
C LEU A 29 17.11 15.08 6.90
N GLN A 30 18.05 15.80 7.53
CA GLN A 30 18.31 17.21 7.23
C GLN A 30 18.61 17.43 5.73
N PHE A 31 19.33 16.51 5.09
CA PHE A 31 19.64 16.59 3.66
C PHE A 31 18.38 16.61 2.73
N LEU A 32 17.24 16.10 3.20
CA LEU A 32 15.97 16.16 2.45
C LEU A 32 15.27 17.53 2.59
N THR A 33 15.66 18.30 3.60
CA THR A 33 14.97 19.54 3.98
C THR A 33 15.87 20.78 3.88
N GLU A 34 17.15 20.63 3.52
CA GLU A 34 18.18 21.65 3.68
C GLU A 34 17.95 22.90 2.80
N ASP A 35 17.32 22.78 1.66
CA ASP A 35 17.02 23.92 0.76
C ASP A 35 15.51 24.12 0.57
N GLN A 36 14.69 23.63 1.49
CA GLN A 36 13.24 23.75 1.41
C GLN A 36 12.72 24.69 2.49
N ASP A 37 11.97 25.70 2.10
CA ASP A 37 11.25 26.57 3.04
C ASP A 37 9.95 25.89 3.51
N PHE A 38 10.07 25.07 4.57
CA PHE A 38 8.92 24.37 5.16
C PHE A 38 8.13 25.31 6.06
N GLN A 39 7.00 25.75 5.59
CA GLN A 39 5.98 26.31 6.46
C GLN A 39 5.24 25.16 7.15
N ILE A 40 5.37 25.11 8.48
CA ILE A 40 4.56 24.20 9.30
C ILE A 40 3.14 24.74 9.24
N GLY A 41 2.32 24.17 8.36
CA GLY A 41 0.89 24.41 8.31
C GLY A 41 0.14 23.54 9.33
N GLU A 42 -1.15 23.82 9.51
CA GLU A 42 -2.04 22.92 10.23
C GLU A 42 -2.09 21.55 9.52
N GLU A 43 -2.22 20.45 10.29
CA GLU A 43 -2.47 19.13 9.73
C GLU A 43 -3.69 19.18 8.82
N THR A 44 -3.45 19.14 7.51
CA THR A 44 -4.54 19.13 6.54
C THR A 44 -5.20 17.76 6.55
N THR A 45 -6.42 17.70 7.04
CA THR A 45 -7.29 16.54 6.84
C THR A 45 -7.65 16.45 5.36
N LEU A 46 -6.94 15.60 4.62
CA LEU A 46 -7.21 15.35 3.20
C LEU A 46 -8.57 14.65 3.08
N LYS A 47 -9.62 15.43 2.83
CA LYS A 47 -11.00 14.91 2.78
C LYS A 47 -11.36 14.28 1.43
N ASP A 48 -10.72 14.70 0.33
CA ASP A 48 -11.11 14.32 -1.04
C ASP A 48 -9.92 13.81 -1.86
N THR A 49 -9.47 12.61 -1.54
CA THR A 49 -8.54 11.88 -2.40
C THR A 49 -9.29 10.86 -3.26
N LYS A 50 -8.96 10.78 -4.55
CA LYS A 50 -9.53 9.81 -5.50
C LYS A 50 -9.08 8.38 -5.19
N TYR A 51 -7.87 8.23 -4.65
CA TYR A 51 -7.22 6.95 -4.39
C TYR A 51 -6.87 6.76 -2.92
N GLU A 52 -6.79 5.50 -2.51
CA GLU A 52 -6.34 5.05 -1.20
C GLU A 52 -5.27 3.96 -1.37
N LEU A 53 -4.27 3.96 -0.50
CA LEU A 53 -3.32 2.87 -0.36
C LEU A 53 -3.79 1.96 0.76
N LEU A 54 -4.08 0.71 0.44
CA LEU A 54 -4.26 -0.34 1.44
C LEU A 54 -2.90 -0.96 1.77
N ILE A 55 -2.62 -1.08 3.05
CA ILE A 55 -1.47 -1.80 3.61
C ILE A 55 -2.01 -3.00 4.37
N VAL A 56 -1.78 -4.20 3.84
CA VAL A 56 -2.19 -5.45 4.48
C VAL A 56 -0.96 -6.14 5.04
N ILE A 57 -0.91 -6.31 6.36
CA ILE A 57 0.18 -7.02 7.05
C ILE A 57 -0.33 -8.40 7.44
N ALA A 58 0.31 -9.46 6.97
CA ALA A 58 -0.11 -10.84 7.17
C ALA A 58 1.06 -11.76 7.52
N ASN A 59 0.76 -12.99 7.92
CA ASN A 59 1.76 -14.05 7.97
C ASN A 59 2.27 -14.34 6.56
N GLN A 60 3.54 -14.71 6.43
CA GLN A 60 4.16 -15.06 5.15
C GLN A 60 3.43 -16.22 4.46
N GLY A 61 3.33 -16.15 3.13
CA GLY A 61 2.70 -17.17 2.29
C GLY A 61 1.21 -16.95 2.01
N TYR A 62 0.63 -15.84 2.48
CA TYR A 62 -0.80 -15.54 2.29
C TYR A 62 -1.08 -14.35 1.36
N SER A 63 -0.06 -13.78 0.73
CA SER A 63 -0.22 -12.69 -0.23
C SER A 63 -1.11 -13.06 -1.41
N GLY A 64 -1.05 -14.32 -1.88
CA GLY A 64 -1.95 -14.84 -2.93
C GLY A 64 -3.42 -14.77 -2.50
N LEU A 65 -3.76 -15.31 -1.33
CA LEU A 65 -5.12 -15.27 -0.78
C LEU A 65 -5.64 -13.84 -0.63
N ILE A 66 -4.78 -12.92 -0.14
CA ILE A 66 -5.11 -11.50 0.01
C ILE A 66 -5.40 -10.87 -1.35
N MET A 67 -4.55 -11.14 -2.35
CA MET A 67 -4.73 -10.58 -3.69
C MET A 67 -5.95 -11.16 -4.41
N ASP A 68 -6.25 -12.45 -4.24
CA ASP A 68 -7.45 -13.07 -4.82
C ASP A 68 -8.72 -12.46 -4.21
N ALA A 69 -8.76 -12.24 -2.89
CA ALA A 69 -9.84 -11.53 -2.22
C ALA A 69 -9.97 -10.08 -2.71
N ALA A 70 -8.86 -9.37 -2.90
CA ALA A 70 -8.88 -8.00 -3.40
C ALA A 70 -9.37 -7.93 -4.85
N ARG A 71 -8.91 -8.84 -5.73
CA ARG A 71 -9.31 -8.90 -7.14
C ARG A 71 -10.78 -9.26 -7.33
N SER A 72 -11.38 -10.05 -6.42
CA SER A 72 -12.82 -10.34 -6.48
C SER A 72 -13.68 -9.08 -6.36
N GLU A 73 -13.11 -7.99 -5.88
CA GLU A 73 -13.73 -6.67 -5.74
C GLU A 73 -13.03 -5.61 -6.64
N ASN A 74 -12.48 -6.06 -7.79
CA ASN A 74 -11.87 -5.22 -8.83
C ASN A 74 -10.58 -4.48 -8.43
N ALA A 75 -9.82 -4.94 -7.44
CA ALA A 75 -8.48 -4.43 -7.24
C ALA A 75 -7.56 -4.85 -8.40
N GLY A 76 -6.80 -3.93 -8.97
CA GLY A 76 -5.91 -4.19 -10.10
C GLY A 76 -4.75 -5.10 -9.72
N GLY A 77 -3.85 -4.62 -8.91
CA GLY A 77 -2.64 -5.33 -8.50
C GLY A 77 -2.10 -4.87 -7.17
N GLY A 78 -1.06 -5.53 -6.68
CA GLY A 78 -0.42 -5.16 -5.43
C GLY A 78 1.08 -5.47 -5.45
N THR A 79 1.82 -4.80 -4.58
CA THR A 79 3.25 -5.04 -4.34
C THR A 79 3.43 -5.75 -3.01
N VAL A 80 4.16 -6.86 -3.02
CA VAL A 80 4.46 -7.64 -1.81
C VAL A 80 5.85 -7.30 -1.31
N ILE A 81 5.94 -6.98 -0.01
CA ILE A 81 7.19 -6.73 0.71
C ILE A 81 7.34 -7.78 1.80
N HIS A 82 8.48 -8.47 1.83
CA HIS A 82 8.80 -9.39 2.92
C HIS A 82 9.25 -8.60 4.15
N ALA A 83 8.69 -8.95 5.30
CA ALA A 83 8.91 -8.25 6.56
C ALA A 83 9.09 -9.23 7.73
N LYS A 84 9.62 -8.74 8.84
CA LYS A 84 9.72 -9.49 10.10
C LYS A 84 8.86 -8.85 11.18
N GLY A 85 8.04 -9.66 11.81
CA GLY A 85 7.26 -9.23 12.97
C GLY A 85 8.05 -9.34 14.27
N THR A 86 7.91 -8.36 15.15
CA THR A 86 8.62 -8.30 16.45
C THR A 86 7.70 -8.53 17.64
N GLY A 87 6.41 -8.83 17.44
CA GLY A 87 5.39 -8.87 18.48
C GLY A 87 5.27 -10.19 19.28
N MET A 88 6.26 -11.07 19.28
CA MET A 88 6.19 -12.40 19.90
C MET A 88 7.00 -12.53 21.22
N GLU A 89 7.03 -11.50 22.05
CA GLU A 89 7.79 -11.50 23.32
C GLU A 89 7.52 -12.69 24.24
N ARG A 90 6.31 -13.26 24.21
CA ARG A 90 5.96 -14.42 25.06
C ARG A 90 6.59 -15.74 24.63
N ALA A 91 6.88 -15.91 23.33
CA ALA A 91 7.53 -17.12 22.83
C ALA A 91 9.05 -17.07 23.02
N GLU A 92 9.65 -15.89 22.96
CA GLU A 92 11.07 -15.67 23.22
C GLU A 92 11.45 -15.96 24.67
N GLN A 93 10.59 -15.62 25.63
CA GLN A 93 10.82 -15.90 27.06
C GLN A 93 10.82 -17.40 27.39
N PHE A 94 10.16 -18.25 26.58
CA PHE A 94 10.03 -19.68 26.88
C PHE A 94 11.16 -20.55 26.31
N LEU A 95 11.80 -20.14 25.20
CA LEU A 95 12.78 -20.95 24.47
C LEU A 95 14.15 -20.31 24.35
N GLY A 96 14.32 -19.05 24.78
CA GLY A 96 15.61 -18.32 24.66
C GLY A 96 16.07 -18.11 23.21
N VAL A 97 15.20 -18.32 22.22
CA VAL A 97 15.47 -18.15 20.80
C VAL A 97 14.51 -17.10 20.27
N SER A 98 15.06 -16.04 19.68
CA SER A 98 14.27 -15.00 18.98
C SER A 98 13.67 -15.60 17.70
N LEU A 99 12.41 -16.02 17.76
CA LEU A 99 11.64 -16.46 16.61
C LEU A 99 10.96 -15.24 16.01
N ALA A 100 11.68 -14.52 15.13
CA ALA A 100 11.06 -13.48 14.31
C ALA A 100 9.98 -14.12 13.44
N ALA A 101 8.73 -13.73 13.63
CA ALA A 101 7.64 -14.19 12.77
C ALA A 101 7.78 -13.57 11.37
N GLU A 102 7.99 -14.40 10.35
CA GLU A 102 8.02 -13.95 8.97
C GLU A 102 6.65 -13.40 8.58
N LYS A 103 6.64 -12.20 8.04
CA LYS A 103 5.47 -11.44 7.61
C LYS A 103 5.57 -11.03 6.16
N GLU A 104 4.42 -10.75 5.57
CA GLU A 104 4.31 -10.09 4.28
C GLU A 104 3.48 -8.82 4.44
N MET A 105 3.87 -7.79 3.73
CA MET A 105 3.13 -6.54 3.61
C MET A 105 2.69 -6.40 2.16
N VAL A 106 1.38 -6.37 1.93
CA VAL A 106 0.82 -6.18 0.58
C VAL A 106 0.32 -4.75 0.47
N LEU A 107 0.86 -4.00 -0.49
CA LEU A 107 0.49 -2.63 -0.81
C LEU A 107 -0.43 -2.65 -2.03
N ILE A 108 -1.64 -2.11 -1.90
CA ILE A 108 -2.65 -2.10 -2.98
C ILE A 108 -3.18 -0.67 -3.12
N VAL A 109 -2.98 -0.04 -4.28
CA VAL A 109 -3.60 1.26 -4.58
C VAL A 109 -4.95 1.01 -5.25
N ILE A 110 -5.99 1.61 -4.71
CA ILE A 110 -7.38 1.40 -5.10
C ILE A 110 -8.12 2.72 -5.25
N LYS A 111 -9.28 2.72 -5.94
CA LYS A 111 -10.23 3.83 -5.89
C LYS A 111 -10.82 3.93 -4.47
N ARG A 112 -10.98 5.13 -3.97
CA ARG A 112 -11.54 5.38 -2.64
C ARG A 112 -12.94 4.79 -2.45
N GLU A 113 -13.74 4.82 -3.49
CA GLU A 113 -15.11 4.27 -3.48
C GLU A 113 -15.14 2.75 -3.24
N ASP A 114 -14.11 2.02 -3.67
CA ASP A 114 -13.99 0.57 -3.55
C ASP A 114 -13.40 0.10 -2.22
N LYS A 115 -12.83 1.03 -1.45
CA LYS A 115 -12.11 0.76 -0.21
C LYS A 115 -12.85 -0.21 0.72
N ASN A 116 -14.08 0.10 1.05
CA ASN A 116 -14.82 -0.67 2.05
C ASN A 116 -15.18 -2.08 1.56
N ARG A 117 -15.43 -2.26 0.26
CA ARG A 117 -15.71 -3.57 -0.36
C ARG A 117 -14.45 -4.44 -0.33
N ILE A 118 -13.34 -3.90 -0.81
CA ILE A 118 -12.06 -4.60 -0.88
C ILE A 118 -11.55 -4.94 0.53
N MET A 119 -11.58 -4.00 1.47
CA MET A 119 -11.17 -4.26 2.86
C MET A 119 -12.00 -5.37 3.49
N ARG A 120 -13.32 -5.37 3.27
CA ARG A 120 -14.22 -6.42 3.78
C ARG A 120 -13.86 -7.77 3.18
N ALA A 121 -13.73 -7.88 1.85
CA ALA A 121 -13.39 -9.13 1.18
C ALA A 121 -12.06 -9.73 1.70
N ILE A 122 -11.04 -8.88 1.90
CA ILE A 122 -9.77 -9.32 2.48
C ILE A 122 -9.95 -9.79 3.93
N MET A 123 -10.70 -9.06 4.76
CA MET A 123 -10.89 -9.43 6.17
C MET A 123 -11.73 -10.69 6.34
N ASP A 124 -12.70 -10.94 5.47
CA ASP A 124 -13.52 -12.15 5.49
C ASP A 124 -12.69 -13.41 5.16
N GLN A 125 -11.73 -13.32 4.23
CA GLN A 125 -10.93 -14.48 3.78
C GLN A 125 -9.61 -14.61 4.53
N ALA A 126 -8.92 -13.49 4.80
CA ALA A 126 -7.56 -13.45 5.33
C ALA A 126 -7.43 -12.74 6.69
N GLY A 127 -8.53 -12.36 7.34
CA GLY A 127 -8.54 -11.60 8.58
C GLY A 127 -7.94 -12.34 9.79
N THR A 128 -8.07 -11.75 10.97
CA THR A 128 -7.41 -12.20 12.21
C THR A 128 -7.81 -13.62 12.66
N ALA A 129 -9.00 -14.10 12.27
CA ALA A 129 -9.48 -15.44 12.53
C ALA A 129 -8.90 -16.51 11.59
N SER A 130 -8.31 -16.11 10.45
CA SER A 130 -7.68 -17.00 9.48
C SER A 130 -6.23 -17.31 9.84
N LYS A 131 -5.61 -18.25 9.12
CA LYS A 131 -4.17 -18.52 9.25
C LYS A 131 -3.29 -17.36 8.80
N ALA A 132 -3.78 -16.51 7.90
CA ALA A 132 -3.09 -15.30 7.46
C ALA A 132 -2.94 -14.27 8.59
N ARG A 133 -3.89 -14.20 9.50
CA ARG A 133 -3.94 -13.25 10.63
C ARG A 133 -3.63 -11.82 10.18
N SER A 134 -4.26 -11.40 9.09
CA SER A 134 -3.97 -10.09 8.52
C SER A 134 -4.61 -8.95 9.32
N VAL A 135 -3.93 -7.82 9.25
CA VAL A 135 -4.41 -6.49 9.66
C VAL A 135 -4.32 -5.59 8.45
N ILE A 136 -5.32 -4.76 8.24
CA ILE A 136 -5.39 -3.86 7.08
C ILE A 136 -5.52 -2.40 7.53
N LEU A 137 -4.75 -1.53 6.90
CA LEU A 137 -4.74 -0.08 7.11
C LEU A 137 -5.02 0.60 5.77
N SER A 138 -5.64 1.77 5.78
CA SER A 138 -5.79 2.61 4.60
C SER A 138 -5.18 3.99 4.82
N LEU A 139 -4.53 4.52 3.79
CA LEU A 139 -3.90 5.83 3.76
C LEU A 139 -4.36 6.60 2.52
N PRO A 140 -4.68 7.90 2.63
CA PRO A 140 -5.07 8.70 1.48
C PRO A 140 -3.88 8.88 0.53
N VAL A 141 -4.10 8.74 -0.77
CA VAL A 141 -3.11 8.95 -1.82
C VAL A 141 -3.43 10.25 -2.55
N THR A 142 -2.50 11.19 -2.55
CA THR A 142 -2.69 12.53 -3.14
C THR A 142 -2.42 12.57 -4.63
N SER A 143 -1.51 11.75 -5.14
CA SER A 143 -1.24 11.60 -6.56
C SER A 143 -0.69 10.23 -6.89
N THR A 144 -0.90 9.80 -8.15
CA THR A 144 -0.40 8.53 -8.69
C THR A 144 0.23 8.76 -10.05
N ALA A 145 1.21 7.91 -10.40
CA ALA A 145 1.75 7.79 -11.75
C ALA A 145 1.96 6.29 -12.05
N GLY A 146 1.67 5.85 -13.27
CA GLY A 146 1.79 4.44 -13.68
C GLY A 146 0.68 3.52 -13.14
N LEU A 147 -0.39 4.08 -12.54
CA LEU A 147 -1.52 3.30 -12.07
C LEU A 147 -2.50 3.07 -13.22
N ARG A 148 -2.68 1.80 -13.62
CA ARG A 148 -3.76 1.37 -14.50
C ARG A 148 -4.75 0.53 -13.69
N LEU A 149 -6.00 0.95 -13.68
CA LEU A 149 -7.09 0.19 -13.11
C LEU A 149 -7.80 -0.57 -14.25
N LEU A 150 -8.35 -1.74 -13.95
CA LEU A 150 -8.98 -2.63 -14.94
C LEU A 150 -10.11 -1.98 -15.77
N GLU A 151 -10.66 -0.86 -15.30
CA GLU A 151 -11.75 -0.12 -15.96
C GLU A 151 -11.27 1.04 -16.84
N ASP A 152 -9.96 1.34 -16.88
CA ASP A 152 -9.40 2.45 -17.65
C ASP A 152 -9.01 2.04 -19.11
N GLU A 153 -9.39 0.85 -19.57
CA GLU A 153 -9.33 0.48 -20.98
C GLU A 153 -10.52 1.12 -21.73
N GLU A 154 -10.46 2.43 -21.96
CA GLU A 154 -11.26 2.99 -23.06
C GLU A 154 -10.75 2.38 -24.38
N PRO A 155 -11.63 1.87 -25.25
CA PRO A 155 -11.22 1.38 -26.57
C PRO A 155 -10.54 2.54 -27.30
N GLU A 156 -9.29 2.34 -27.74
CA GLU A 156 -8.61 3.28 -28.64
C GLU A 156 -9.58 3.63 -29.76
N ALA A 157 -10.00 4.89 -29.80
CA ALA A 157 -10.78 5.43 -30.91
C ALA A 157 -9.99 5.14 -32.18
N GLY A 158 -10.54 4.27 -33.02
CA GLY A 158 -9.94 3.86 -34.27
C GLY A 158 -9.48 5.09 -35.05
N ILE A 159 -8.23 5.07 -35.44
CA ILE A 159 -7.68 5.97 -36.44
C ILE A 159 -8.39 5.57 -37.73
N GLU A 160 -9.44 6.32 -38.10
CA GLU A 160 -9.98 6.26 -39.46
C GLU A 160 -8.90 6.86 -40.40
N GLU A 161 -8.49 6.05 -41.39
CA GLU A 161 -7.68 6.45 -42.52
C GLU A 161 -8.45 7.41 -43.46
#